data_3aee9cc6924abe38dba2d8ab109afd93
#
_entry.id   3aee9cc6924abe38dba2d8ab109afd93
#
_cell.length_a   1.000
_cell.length_b   1.000
_cell.length_c   1.000
_cell.angle_alpha   90.00
_cell.angle_beta   90.00
_cell.angle_gamma   90.00
#
_symmetry.space_group_name_H-M   'P 1'
#
loop_
_entity.id
_entity.type
_entity.pdbx_description
1 polymer ?
#
loop_
_entity_poly.entity_id
_entity_poly.type
_entity_poly.pdbx_seq_one_letter_code
_entity_poly.pdbx_strand_id
1 'polypeptide(L)'
;MIVAEEPVLEGTFLTHFVEKLGQCVFFEHSSAAEVYGVECMIGCMLEAKISVNAAVHLACAKQIITKIDLDGPVLCSEDPILGGAVFNEREITVSNDPGLGIHGIQGIRYLAD
;
A
#
# COMPACT_ATOMS: atom_id res chain seq x y z
N MET A 1 0.33 -3.25 -5.75
CA MET A 1 0.71 -4.56 -6.33
C MET A 1 2.14 -4.88 -5.90
N ILE A 2 2.46 -6.15 -5.66
CA ILE A 2 3.83 -6.58 -5.40
C ILE A 2 4.36 -7.23 -6.66
N VAL A 3 5.55 -6.85 -7.09
CA VAL A 3 6.30 -7.52 -8.14
C VAL A 3 7.63 -7.96 -7.56
N ALA A 4 7.87 -9.27 -7.53
CA ALA A 4 9.17 -9.83 -7.21
C ALA A 4 9.87 -10.22 -8.51
N GLU A 5 11.13 -9.87 -8.65
CA GLU A 5 11.87 -10.08 -9.91
C GLU A 5 12.39 -11.51 -10.10
N GLU A 6 12.21 -12.40 -9.12
CA GLU A 6 12.67 -13.79 -9.20
C GLU A 6 11.56 -14.77 -9.55
N PRO A 7 11.86 -15.82 -10.35
CA PRO A 7 10.86 -16.80 -10.80
C PRO A 7 10.13 -17.54 -9.68
N VAL A 8 10.75 -17.66 -8.51
CA VAL A 8 10.17 -18.36 -7.35
C VAL A 8 8.97 -17.62 -6.76
N LEU A 9 8.83 -16.33 -7.09
CA LEU A 9 7.77 -15.47 -6.58
C LEU A 9 6.77 -15.07 -7.67
N GLU A 10 6.75 -15.84 -8.75
CA GLU A 10 5.91 -15.55 -9.92
C GLU A 10 4.41 -15.57 -9.65
N GLY A 11 3.70 -14.90 -10.52
CA GLY A 11 2.25 -14.94 -10.79
C GLY A 11 1.33 -15.28 -9.62
N THR A 12 1.51 -16.42 -8.99
CA THR A 12 0.73 -16.86 -7.83
C THR A 12 0.84 -15.89 -6.64
N PHE A 13 2.00 -15.32 -6.48
CA PHE A 13 2.30 -14.37 -5.42
C PHE A 13 1.58 -13.04 -5.63
N LEU A 14 1.66 -12.55 -6.84
CA LEU A 14 0.99 -11.34 -7.26
C LEU A 14 -0.53 -11.47 -7.17
N THR A 15 -1.05 -12.56 -7.72
CA THR A 15 -2.48 -12.86 -7.70
C THR A 15 -3.00 -12.99 -6.28
N HIS A 16 -2.26 -13.71 -5.43
CA HIS A 16 -2.64 -13.90 -4.03
C HIS A 16 -2.66 -12.58 -3.25
N PHE A 17 -1.73 -11.68 -3.52
CA PHE A 17 -1.71 -10.35 -2.92
C PHE A 17 -2.89 -9.49 -3.39
N VAL A 18 -3.11 -9.43 -4.69
CA VAL A 18 -4.22 -8.65 -5.28
C VAL A 18 -5.57 -9.16 -4.80
N GLU A 19 -5.77 -10.47 -4.73
CA GLU A 19 -7.02 -11.08 -4.28
C GLU A 19 -7.27 -10.95 -2.78
N LYS A 20 -6.23 -11.09 -1.98
CA LYS A 20 -6.35 -11.09 -0.52
C LYS A 20 -6.26 -9.71 0.10
N LEU A 21 -5.56 -8.76 -0.54
CA LEU A 21 -5.31 -7.39 -0.06
C LEU A 21 -4.97 -7.32 1.44
N GLY A 22 -4.46 -8.42 1.99
CA GLY A 22 -4.10 -8.52 3.39
C GLY A 22 -2.69 -7.98 3.63
N GLN A 23 -2.56 -6.91 4.38
CA GLN A 23 -1.26 -6.36 4.78
C GLN A 23 -0.38 -7.42 5.46
N CYS A 24 -1.00 -8.36 6.18
CA CYS A 24 -0.30 -9.49 6.81
C CYS A 24 0.35 -10.39 5.76
N VAL A 25 -0.36 -10.74 4.71
CA VAL A 25 0.17 -11.57 3.62
C VAL A 25 1.35 -10.89 2.95
N PHE A 26 1.25 -9.59 2.71
CA PHE A 26 2.36 -8.81 2.15
C PHE A 26 3.59 -8.82 3.05
N PHE A 27 3.40 -8.67 4.36
CA PHE A 27 4.49 -8.68 5.32
C PHE A 27 5.25 -10.02 5.31
N GLU A 28 4.55 -11.13 5.29
CA GLU A 28 5.15 -12.47 5.20
C GLU A 28 5.95 -12.63 3.90
N HIS A 29 5.40 -12.20 2.79
CA HIS A 29 6.05 -12.31 1.49
C HIS A 29 7.28 -11.40 1.36
N SER A 30 7.23 -10.18 1.87
CA SER A 30 8.40 -9.30 1.87
C SER A 30 9.53 -9.85 2.75
N SER A 31 9.19 -10.54 3.84
CA SER A 31 10.17 -11.23 4.68
C SER A 31 10.81 -12.41 3.97
N ALA A 32 10.03 -13.17 3.18
CA ALA A 32 10.59 -14.23 2.33
C ALA A 32 11.52 -13.64 1.26
N ALA A 33 11.12 -12.55 0.61
CA ALA A 33 11.96 -11.86 -0.37
C ALA A 33 13.29 -11.37 0.24
N GLU A 34 13.27 -10.88 1.47
CA GLU A 34 14.50 -10.51 2.21
C GLU A 34 15.46 -11.68 2.36
N VAL A 35 14.93 -12.88 2.68
CA VAL A 35 15.74 -14.09 2.82
C VAL A 35 16.40 -14.50 1.51
N TYR A 36 15.69 -14.33 0.39
CA TYR A 36 16.19 -14.67 -0.94
C TYR A 36 16.93 -13.53 -1.64
N GLY A 37 17.01 -12.35 -1.04
CA GLY A 37 17.69 -11.19 -1.63
C GLY A 37 16.98 -10.63 -2.87
N VAL A 38 15.65 -10.76 -2.93
CA VAL A 38 14.83 -10.32 -4.08
C VAL A 38 14.20 -8.98 -3.77
N GLU A 39 14.40 -7.99 -4.63
CA GLU A 39 13.72 -6.70 -4.53
C GLU A 39 12.21 -6.84 -4.72
N CYS A 40 11.47 -6.03 -3.96
CA CYS A 40 10.02 -5.97 -4.07
C CYS A 40 9.54 -4.60 -4.57
N MET A 41 8.47 -4.63 -5.32
CA MET A 41 7.67 -3.46 -5.65
C MET A 41 6.31 -3.56 -4.96
N ILE A 42 5.85 -2.47 -4.39
CA ILE A 42 4.48 -2.35 -3.88
C ILE A 42 3.66 -1.44 -4.79
N GLY A 43 2.47 -1.90 -5.14
CA GLY A 43 1.51 -1.13 -5.93
C GLY A 43 0.12 -1.15 -5.33
N CYS A 44 -0.77 -0.38 -5.91
CA CYS A 44 -2.19 -0.34 -5.56
C CYS A 44 -3.07 -0.49 -6.80
N MET A 45 -4.35 -0.71 -6.55
CA MET A 45 -5.41 -0.51 -7.54
C MET A 45 -6.00 0.89 -7.34
N LEU A 46 -7.08 1.20 -8.03
CA LEU A 46 -7.83 2.43 -7.77
C LEU A 46 -8.63 2.24 -6.47
N GLU A 47 -8.05 2.69 -5.38
CA GLU A 47 -8.55 2.49 -4.03
C GLU A 47 -8.38 3.75 -3.17
N ALA A 48 -9.16 3.84 -2.09
CA ALA A 48 -9.08 4.97 -1.18
C ALA A 48 -7.78 4.98 -0.37
N LYS A 49 -7.41 6.15 0.13
CA LYS A 49 -6.15 6.38 0.84
C LYS A 49 -5.94 5.49 2.09
N ILE A 50 -6.98 4.89 2.66
CA ILE A 50 -6.84 4.03 3.85
C ILE A 50 -5.92 2.84 3.58
N SER A 51 -6.22 2.04 2.58
CA SER A 51 -5.42 0.87 2.23
C SER A 51 -4.05 1.26 1.67
N VAL A 52 -4.01 2.29 0.83
CA VAL A 52 -2.76 2.83 0.30
C VAL A 52 -1.85 3.35 1.41
N ASN A 53 -2.43 4.02 2.42
CA ASN A 53 -1.68 4.51 3.57
C ASN A 53 -1.01 3.37 4.36
N ALA A 54 -1.72 2.26 4.55
CA ALA A 54 -1.12 1.07 5.15
C ALA A 54 0.04 0.50 4.31
N ALA A 55 -0.10 0.50 2.99
CA ALA A 55 0.95 0.10 2.06
C ALA A 55 2.17 1.04 2.13
N VAL A 56 1.96 2.35 2.26
CA VAL A 56 3.04 3.33 2.44
C VAL A 56 3.82 3.06 3.74
N HIS A 57 3.13 2.82 4.85
CA HIS A 57 3.78 2.48 6.12
C HIS A 57 4.61 1.21 6.02
N LEU A 58 4.10 0.20 5.32
CA LEU A 58 4.84 -1.04 5.08
C LEU A 58 6.07 -0.80 4.22
N ALA A 59 5.95 -0.01 3.15
CA ALA A 59 7.08 0.36 2.30
C ALA A 59 8.18 1.08 3.09
N CYS A 60 7.80 1.98 4.01
CA CYS A 60 8.75 2.64 4.89
C CYS A 60 9.44 1.69 5.89
N ALA A 61 8.75 0.62 6.30
CA ALA A 61 9.25 -0.34 7.27
C ALA A 61 10.15 -1.44 6.67
N LYS A 62 10.04 -1.69 5.36
CA LYS A 62 10.70 -2.79 4.67
C LYS A 62 11.64 -2.28 3.58
N GLN A 63 12.95 -2.33 3.84
CA GLN A 63 13.98 -1.86 2.90
C GLN A 63 14.04 -2.65 1.59
N ILE A 64 13.53 -3.89 1.59
CA ILE A 64 13.47 -4.71 0.38
C ILE A 64 12.43 -4.19 -0.63
N ILE A 65 11.52 -3.33 -0.21
CA ILE A 65 10.58 -2.64 -1.08
C ILE A 65 11.27 -1.39 -1.63
N THR A 66 11.84 -1.52 -2.80
CA THR A 66 12.64 -0.47 -3.44
C THR A 66 11.88 0.33 -4.48
N LYS A 67 10.72 -0.18 -4.90
CA LYS A 67 9.88 0.43 -5.93
C LYS A 67 8.45 0.58 -5.40
N ILE A 68 7.86 1.75 -5.66
CA ILE A 68 6.53 2.11 -5.15
C ILE A 68 5.69 2.65 -6.30
N ASP A 69 4.47 2.14 -6.43
CA ASP A 69 3.44 2.59 -7.36
C ASP A 69 2.11 2.71 -6.61
N LEU A 70 1.97 3.77 -5.82
CA LEU A 70 0.87 4.01 -4.89
C LEU A 70 0.11 5.30 -5.24
N ASP A 71 -0.20 5.49 -6.51
CA ASP A 71 -0.83 6.70 -7.05
C ASP A 71 -2.37 6.72 -6.97
N GLY A 72 -2.99 5.62 -6.54
CA GLY A 72 -4.46 5.50 -6.47
C GLY A 72 -5.18 6.71 -5.86
N PRO A 73 -4.76 7.22 -4.69
CA PRO A 73 -5.40 8.39 -4.07
C PRO A 73 -5.26 9.67 -4.88
N VAL A 74 -4.17 9.83 -5.64
CA VAL A 74 -3.92 11.02 -6.47
C VAL A 74 -4.80 11.03 -7.73
N LEU A 75 -5.23 9.87 -8.18
CA LEU A 75 -6.12 9.70 -9.33
C LEU A 75 -7.60 9.91 -8.98
N CYS A 76 -7.93 9.97 -7.70
CA CYS A 76 -9.29 10.25 -7.25
C CYS A 76 -9.60 11.75 -7.38
N SER A 77 -10.81 12.10 -7.82
CA SER A 77 -11.26 13.49 -7.91
C SER A 77 -11.41 14.16 -6.55
N GLU A 78 -11.68 13.37 -5.52
CA GLU A 78 -11.82 13.82 -4.14
C GLU A 78 -11.17 12.78 -3.21
N ASP A 79 -10.52 13.25 -2.16
CA ASP A 79 -9.98 12.40 -1.10
C ASP A 79 -10.93 12.43 0.10
N PRO A 80 -11.67 11.33 0.36
CA PRO A 80 -12.59 11.28 1.49
C PRO A 80 -11.88 11.11 2.84
N ILE A 81 -10.56 10.90 2.84
CA ILE A 81 -9.80 10.55 4.05
C ILE A 81 -9.08 11.78 4.60
N LEU A 82 -9.39 12.10 5.85
CA LEU A 82 -8.72 13.18 6.59
C LEU A 82 -7.47 12.64 7.28
N GLY A 83 -6.33 13.26 7.01
CA GLY A 83 -5.04 12.82 7.53
C GLY A 83 -4.41 11.68 6.72
N GLY A 84 -3.53 10.94 7.34
CA GLY A 84 -2.74 9.89 6.69
C GLY A 84 -1.56 10.43 5.89
N ALA A 85 -1.04 9.61 4.98
CA ALA A 85 0.08 9.97 4.12
C ALA A 85 -0.24 11.17 3.22
N VAL A 86 0.77 12.00 3.01
CA VAL A 86 0.70 13.17 2.12
C VAL A 86 1.40 12.83 0.82
N PHE A 87 0.69 13.04 -0.28
CA PHE A 87 1.16 12.79 -1.63
C PHE A 87 1.55 14.13 -2.27
N ASN A 88 2.80 14.28 -2.61
CA ASN A 88 3.34 15.49 -3.22
C ASN A 88 4.22 15.11 -4.43
N GLU A 89 3.65 15.18 -5.62
CA GLU A 89 4.28 14.82 -6.91
C GLU A 89 4.97 13.45 -6.87
N ARG A 90 6.25 13.43 -6.48
CA ARG A 90 7.09 12.22 -6.46
C ARG A 90 7.40 11.72 -5.06
N GLU A 91 6.93 12.40 -4.05
CA GLU A 91 7.14 12.06 -2.66
C GLU A 91 5.84 11.67 -1.97
N ILE A 92 5.92 10.60 -1.18
CA ILE A 92 4.86 10.21 -0.25
C ILE A 92 5.46 10.25 1.14
N THR A 93 4.91 11.08 2.01
CA THR A 93 5.37 11.22 3.39
C THR A 93 4.32 10.75 4.37
N VAL A 94 4.76 10.07 5.41
CA VAL A 94 3.88 9.65 6.52
C VAL A 94 3.96 10.68 7.65
N SER A 95 2.83 10.87 8.37
CA SER A 95 2.82 11.71 9.57
C SER A 95 3.41 10.96 10.77
N ASN A 96 3.75 11.73 11.83
CA ASN A 96 4.14 11.15 13.12
C ASN A 96 2.93 10.86 14.03
N ASP A 97 1.72 10.95 13.50
CA ASP A 97 0.50 10.66 14.24
C ASP A 97 0.38 9.17 14.55
N PRO A 98 -0.28 8.79 15.65
CA PRO A 98 -0.47 7.39 16.00
C PRO A 98 -1.21 6.59 14.91
N GLY A 99 -0.85 5.33 14.77
CA GLY A 99 -1.46 4.41 13.80
C GLY A 99 -1.17 4.82 12.36
N LEU A 100 -2.19 4.89 11.54
CA LEU A 100 -2.08 5.33 10.14
C LEU A 100 -2.18 6.86 9.97
N GLY A 101 -2.28 7.61 11.06
CA GLY A 101 -2.46 9.06 11.03
C GLY A 101 -3.80 9.53 10.45
N ILE A 102 -4.79 8.63 10.36
CA ILE A 102 -6.12 8.94 9.84
C ILE A 102 -6.98 9.52 10.95
N HIS A 103 -7.56 10.69 10.70
CA HIS A 103 -8.38 11.43 11.67
C HIS A 103 -9.88 11.30 11.44
N GLY A 104 -10.28 10.96 10.23
CA GLY A 104 -11.69 10.82 9.88
C GLY A 104 -11.94 10.53 8.42
N ILE A 105 -13.21 10.35 8.10
CA ILE A 105 -13.72 10.09 6.75
C ILE A 105 -14.85 11.10 6.49
N GLN A 106 -14.84 11.74 5.33
CA GLN A 106 -15.84 12.70 4.91
C GLN A 106 -16.42 12.37 3.54
N GLY A 107 -17.58 12.93 3.23
CA GLY A 107 -18.20 12.78 1.89
C GLY A 107 -18.73 11.39 1.58
N ILE A 108 -18.68 10.44 2.51
CA ILE A 108 -19.22 9.10 2.32
C ILE A 108 -20.65 9.05 2.87
N ARG A 109 -21.57 8.55 2.07
CA ARG A 109 -22.93 8.27 2.48
C ARG A 109 -23.06 6.80 2.81
N TYR A 110 -23.52 6.49 4.03
CA TYR A 110 -23.90 5.13 4.38
C TYR A 110 -25.10 4.71 3.52
N LEU A 111 -25.00 3.54 2.92
CA LEU A 111 -26.16 2.92 2.32
C LEU A 111 -27.05 2.46 3.49
N ALA A 112 -28.29 2.96 3.52
CA ALA A 112 -29.27 2.42 4.45
C ALA A 112 -29.60 0.97 4.03
N ASP A 113 -29.65 0.08 5.00
CA ASP A 113 -30.09 -1.30 4.82
C ASP A 113 -31.56 -1.36 4.35
#